data_c38525a83047a0ef464560e07d5094ef
#
_entry.id   c38525a83047a0ef464560e07d5094ef
#
_cell.length_a   1.000
_cell.length_b   1.000
_cell.length_c   1.000
_cell.angle_alpha   90.00
_cell.angle_beta   90.00
_cell.angle_gamma   90.00
#
_symmetry.space_group_name_H-M   'P 1'
#
loop_
_entity.id
_entity.type
_entity.pdbx_description
1 polymer ?
#
loop_
_entity_poly.entity_id
_entity_poly.type
_entity_poly.pdbx_seq_one_letter_code
_entity_poly.pdbx_strand_id
1 'polypeptide(L)'
;MSNDSKSILFMCVANSARSQMAEGLGRMLFGDRVPVQSAGSEPSIVNPYAIEVMRELGVDLTKHHSKSVQTIDPATVDTVITLCAEEVCPVFLGKARRLHWPIPDPASKDASIPREEMLVRFRKARDTIRGMLERFAKESALS
;
A
#
# COMPACT_ATOMS: atom_id res chain seq x y z
N MET A 1 5.97 13.13 24.28
CA MET A 1 5.80 13.17 23.57
C MET A 1 5.94 12.51 22.77
N SER A 2 5.84 12.26 22.42
CA SER A 2 6.21 11.72 21.59
C SER A 2 5.67 11.54 20.56
N ASN A 3 5.52 11.81 19.95
CA ASN A 3 5.14 11.70 18.91
C ASN A 3 5.64 10.79 18.20
N ASP A 4 5.70 9.94 18.47
CA ASP A 4 6.22 8.92 17.88
C ASP A 4 5.41 8.28 16.89
N SER A 5 4.17 8.50 16.83
CA SER A 5 3.35 7.90 15.86
C SER A 5 3.56 8.61 14.57
N LYS A 6 4.40 8.10 13.77
CA LYS A 6 4.62 8.61 12.43
C LYS A 6 3.70 7.88 11.49
N SER A 7 2.52 8.42 11.32
CA SER A 7 1.50 7.80 10.46
C SER A 7 1.91 7.80 9.00
N ILE A 8 1.61 6.71 8.32
CA ILE A 8 1.97 6.50 6.92
C ILE A 8 0.72 6.29 6.08
N LEU A 9 0.64 6.98 4.96
CA LEU A 9 -0.41 6.78 3.97
C LEU A 9 0.21 6.24 2.70
N PHE A 10 -0.25 5.07 2.25
CA PHE A 10 0.14 4.52 0.96
C PHE A 10 -0.89 4.89 -0.08
N MET A 11 -0.45 5.37 -1.23
CA MET A 11 -1.35 5.82 -2.29
C MET A 11 -1.05 5.16 -3.62
N CYS A 12 -2.11 4.79 -4.32
CA CYS A 12 -2.06 4.43 -5.73
C CYS A 12 -3.37 4.91 -6.34
N VAL A 13 -3.64 4.63 -7.61
CA VAL A 13 -4.83 5.16 -8.26
C VAL A 13 -6.10 4.49 -7.73
N ALA A 14 -6.19 3.18 -7.83
CA ALA A 14 -7.43 2.45 -7.51
C ALA A 14 -7.56 2.02 -6.06
N ASN A 15 -6.50 2.10 -5.27
CA ASN A 15 -6.47 1.58 -3.90
C ASN A 15 -7.01 0.14 -3.87
N SER A 16 -6.52 -0.66 -4.79
CA SER A 16 -7.01 -2.03 -5.03
C SER A 16 -5.96 -3.09 -4.73
N ALA A 17 -4.75 -2.94 -5.25
CA ALA A 17 -3.70 -3.96 -5.12
C ALA A 17 -2.48 -3.43 -4.37
N ARG A 18 -1.66 -2.60 -5.02
CA ARG A 18 -0.37 -2.18 -4.46
C ARG A 18 -0.49 -1.50 -3.10
N SER A 19 -1.34 -0.49 -2.99
CA SER A 19 -1.47 0.24 -1.72
C SER A 19 -2.17 -0.59 -0.65
N GLN A 20 -3.06 -1.50 -1.03
CA GLN A 20 -3.69 -2.39 -0.06
C GLN A 20 -2.68 -3.39 0.49
N MET A 21 -1.83 -3.95 -0.37
CA MET A 21 -0.77 -4.84 0.09
C MET A 21 0.22 -4.09 0.99
N ALA A 22 0.56 -2.85 0.61
CA ALA A 22 1.46 -2.03 1.42
C ALA A 22 0.86 -1.74 2.79
N GLU A 23 -0.44 -1.44 2.85
CA GLU A 23 -1.09 -1.21 4.14
C GLU A 23 -1.04 -2.46 5.00
N GLY A 24 -1.35 -3.63 4.43
CA GLY A 24 -1.31 -4.89 5.17
C GLY A 24 0.08 -5.21 5.68
N LEU A 25 1.09 -5.04 4.83
CA LEU A 25 2.47 -5.28 5.22
C LEU A 25 2.95 -4.29 6.27
N GLY A 26 2.56 -3.02 6.14
CA GLY A 26 2.91 -2.01 7.10
C GLY A 26 2.34 -2.30 8.47
N ARG A 27 1.08 -2.72 8.53
CA ARG A 27 0.45 -3.10 9.79
C ARG A 27 1.15 -4.30 10.42
N MET A 28 1.59 -5.25 9.59
CA MET A 28 2.31 -6.41 10.08
C MET A 28 3.66 -6.03 10.68
N LEU A 29 4.39 -5.13 10.01
CA LEU A 29 5.73 -4.73 10.43
C LEU A 29 5.72 -3.78 11.63
N PHE A 30 4.80 -2.82 11.64
CA PHE A 30 4.81 -1.77 12.65
C PHE A 30 3.85 -2.01 13.81
N GLY A 31 2.87 -2.89 13.63
CA GLY A 31 1.88 -3.13 14.66
C GLY A 31 1.13 -1.86 15.02
N ASP A 32 0.95 -1.62 16.31
CA ASP A 32 0.23 -0.44 16.78
C ASP A 32 1.13 0.79 16.92
N ARG A 33 2.42 0.65 16.67
CA ARG A 33 3.37 1.74 16.87
C ARG A 33 3.24 2.84 15.81
N VAL A 34 2.86 2.47 14.60
CA VAL A 34 2.75 3.40 13.49
C VAL A 34 1.40 3.19 12.81
N PRO A 35 0.50 4.18 12.88
CA PRO A 35 -0.77 4.08 12.14
C PRO A 35 -0.49 4.02 10.64
N VAL A 36 -1.12 3.07 9.96
CA VAL A 36 -0.93 2.85 8.53
C VAL A 36 -2.28 2.80 7.86
N GLN A 37 -2.42 3.51 6.74
CA GLN A 37 -3.63 3.49 5.95
C GLN A 37 -3.29 3.62 4.48
N SER A 38 -4.26 3.41 3.60
CA SER A 38 -4.08 3.51 2.17
C SER A 38 -5.29 4.18 1.53
N ALA A 39 -5.09 4.77 0.35
CA ALA A 39 -6.17 5.43 -0.37
C ALA A 39 -5.78 5.58 -1.84
N GLY A 40 -6.74 5.99 -2.66
CA GLY A 40 -6.51 6.24 -4.08
C GLY A 40 -7.36 7.37 -4.59
N SER A 41 -7.05 7.83 -5.81
CA SER A 41 -7.82 8.90 -6.44
C SER A 41 -9.11 8.36 -7.07
N GLU A 42 -9.11 7.08 -7.46
CA GLU A 42 -10.26 6.43 -8.07
C GLU A 42 -10.50 5.08 -7.41
N PRO A 43 -11.05 5.07 -6.19
CA PRO A 43 -11.19 3.81 -5.46
C PRO A 43 -12.11 2.82 -6.17
N SER A 44 -11.82 1.55 -6.02
CA SER A 44 -12.61 0.48 -6.61
C SER A 44 -12.89 -0.59 -5.56
N ILE A 45 -12.26 -1.75 -5.66
CA ILE A 45 -12.39 -2.83 -4.67
C ILE A 45 -11.00 -3.36 -4.34
N VAL A 46 -10.89 -4.05 -3.20
CA VAL A 46 -9.65 -4.73 -2.85
C VAL A 46 -9.52 -5.94 -3.78
N ASN A 47 -8.41 -6.01 -4.50
CA ASN A 47 -8.21 -7.02 -5.53
C ASN A 47 -8.15 -8.42 -4.91
N PRO A 48 -8.91 -9.40 -5.45
CA PRO A 48 -8.90 -10.76 -4.91
C PRO A 48 -7.53 -11.45 -4.91
N TYR A 49 -6.69 -11.17 -5.90
CA TYR A 49 -5.33 -11.73 -5.92
C TYR A 49 -4.49 -11.14 -4.81
N ALA A 50 -4.68 -9.85 -4.51
CA ALA A 50 -3.98 -9.23 -3.38
C ALA A 50 -4.38 -9.90 -2.08
N ILE A 51 -5.68 -10.16 -1.90
CA ILE A 51 -6.18 -10.85 -0.71
C ILE A 51 -5.51 -12.22 -0.59
N GLU A 52 -5.45 -12.95 -1.70
CA GLU A 52 -4.90 -14.31 -1.69
C GLU A 52 -3.40 -14.34 -1.34
N VAL A 53 -2.60 -13.51 -1.99
CA VAL A 53 -1.15 -13.54 -1.74
C VAL A 53 -0.80 -12.98 -0.37
N MET A 54 -1.59 -12.07 0.17
CA MET A 54 -1.35 -11.58 1.52
C MET A 54 -1.72 -12.64 2.56
N ARG A 55 -2.73 -13.45 2.27
CA ARG A 55 -3.09 -14.55 3.16
C ARG A 55 -1.93 -15.55 3.32
N GLU A 56 -1.09 -15.69 2.29
CA GLU A 56 0.09 -16.55 2.37
C GLU A 56 1.04 -16.09 3.48
N LEU A 57 1.01 -14.82 3.85
CA LEU A 57 1.82 -14.27 4.92
C LEU A 57 1.05 -14.15 6.24
N GLY A 58 -0.18 -14.65 6.29
CA GLY A 58 -1.00 -14.53 7.47
C GLY A 58 -1.67 -13.18 7.62
N VAL A 59 -1.71 -12.38 6.55
CA VAL A 59 -2.32 -11.05 6.57
C VAL A 59 -3.68 -11.11 5.90
N ASP A 60 -4.73 -10.69 6.62
CA ASP A 60 -6.10 -10.75 6.13
C ASP A 60 -6.52 -9.39 5.60
N LEU A 61 -6.69 -9.28 4.28
CA LEU A 61 -7.18 -8.06 3.64
C LEU A 61 -8.68 -8.02 3.46
N THR A 62 -9.41 -9.07 3.87
CA THR A 62 -10.85 -9.12 3.61
C THR A 62 -11.63 -8.04 4.35
N LYS A 63 -11.05 -7.46 5.40
CA LYS A 63 -11.69 -6.38 6.15
C LYS A 63 -11.25 -5.00 5.69
N HIS A 64 -10.37 -4.93 4.71
CA HIS A 64 -9.94 -3.66 4.15
C HIS A 64 -10.96 -3.14 3.15
N HIS A 65 -10.95 -1.82 2.93
CA HIS A 65 -11.81 -1.20 1.93
C HIS A 65 -10.97 -0.33 1.01
N SER A 66 -11.39 -0.27 -0.24
CA SER A 66 -10.83 0.71 -1.17
C SER A 66 -11.41 2.08 -0.81
N LYS A 67 -10.55 3.09 -0.64
CA LYS A 67 -10.95 4.39 -0.12
C LYS A 67 -10.44 5.52 -0.99
N SER A 68 -11.19 6.61 -1.04
CA SER A 68 -10.76 7.82 -1.72
C SER A 68 -9.77 8.59 -0.84
N VAL A 69 -8.75 9.16 -1.48
CA VAL A 69 -7.79 10.02 -0.78
C VAL A 69 -8.50 11.23 -0.15
N GLN A 70 -9.66 11.61 -0.69
CA GLN A 70 -10.44 12.72 -0.15
C GLN A 70 -11.01 12.43 1.24
N THR A 71 -11.08 11.16 1.63
CA THR A 71 -11.56 10.80 2.96
C THR A 71 -10.48 10.85 4.02
N ILE A 72 -9.23 11.10 3.61
CA ILE A 72 -8.09 11.13 4.53
C ILE A 72 -7.88 12.56 5.02
N ASP A 73 -7.80 12.73 6.34
CA ASP A 73 -7.48 14.02 6.94
C ASP A 73 -5.97 14.24 6.81
N PRO A 74 -5.54 15.24 6.00
CA PRO A 74 -4.10 15.45 5.78
C PRO A 74 -3.31 15.71 7.07
N ALA A 75 -3.96 16.27 8.09
CA ALA A 75 -3.28 16.59 9.33
C ALA A 75 -2.86 15.34 10.10
N THR A 76 -3.44 14.17 9.77
CA THR A 76 -3.13 12.92 10.46
C THR A 76 -2.00 12.15 9.79
N VAL A 77 -1.45 12.65 8.68
CA VAL A 77 -0.46 11.91 7.89
C VAL A 77 0.91 12.58 7.99
N ASP A 78 1.89 11.81 8.44
CA ASP A 78 3.27 12.29 8.53
C ASP A 78 4.08 11.97 7.28
N THR A 79 3.83 10.81 6.67
CA THR A 79 4.55 10.38 5.47
C THR A 79 3.56 9.81 4.46
N VAL A 80 3.69 10.25 3.21
CA VAL A 80 2.92 9.70 2.09
C VAL A 80 3.87 8.93 1.20
N ILE A 81 3.52 7.69 0.88
CA ILE A 81 4.31 6.86 -0.02
C ILE A 81 3.44 6.50 -1.21
N THR A 82 3.82 6.99 -2.40
CA THR A 82 3.08 6.71 -3.63
C THR A 82 3.71 5.53 -4.35
N LEU A 83 2.86 4.66 -4.87
CA LEU A 83 3.29 3.38 -5.46
C LEU A 83 2.99 3.27 -6.96
N CYS A 84 2.48 4.31 -7.57
CA CYS A 84 2.18 4.30 -9.00
C CYS A 84 3.47 4.23 -9.81
N ALA A 85 3.47 3.46 -10.90
CA ALA A 85 4.64 3.35 -11.76
C ALA A 85 4.44 4.10 -13.07
N GLU A 86 3.48 3.67 -13.87
CA GLU A 86 3.27 4.25 -15.20
C GLU A 86 2.06 5.18 -15.28
N GLU A 87 1.11 5.00 -14.39
CA GLU A 87 -0.07 5.84 -14.37
C GLU A 87 0.20 7.16 -13.62
N VAL A 88 -0.70 8.12 -13.78
CA VAL A 88 -0.59 9.39 -13.08
C VAL A 88 -0.94 9.18 -11.61
N CYS A 89 0.01 9.44 -10.74
CA CYS A 89 -0.19 9.30 -9.30
C CYS A 89 -1.04 10.43 -8.76
N PRO A 90 -1.94 10.15 -7.83
CA PRO A 90 -2.70 11.21 -7.17
C PRO A 90 -1.79 12.13 -6.35
N VAL A 91 -2.20 13.38 -6.22
CA VAL A 91 -1.48 14.36 -5.41
C VAL A 91 -2.13 14.42 -4.04
N PHE A 92 -1.31 14.37 -3.00
CA PHE A 92 -1.79 14.50 -1.63
C PHE A 92 -1.53 15.94 -1.16
N LEU A 93 -2.59 16.64 -0.79
CA LEU A 93 -2.50 18.04 -0.38
C LEU A 93 -2.29 18.13 1.12
N GLY A 94 -1.06 18.04 1.55
CA GLY A 94 -0.73 18.13 2.96
C GLY A 94 0.75 18.44 3.12
N LYS A 95 1.17 18.56 4.37
CA LYS A 95 2.57 18.87 4.70
C LYS A 95 3.41 17.62 4.94
N ALA A 96 2.86 16.46 4.65
CA ALA A 96 3.54 15.21 4.89
C ALA A 96 4.82 15.08 4.07
N ARG A 97 5.77 14.35 4.62
CA ARG A 97 6.96 13.94 3.87
C ARG A 97 6.50 13.03 2.73
N ARG A 98 7.05 13.22 1.54
CA ARG A 98 6.63 12.46 0.36
C ARG A 98 7.74 11.55 -0.12
N LEU A 99 7.39 10.28 -0.30
CA LEU A 99 8.28 9.29 -0.89
C LEU A 99 7.58 8.67 -2.08
N HIS A 100 8.33 8.24 -3.07
CA HIS A 100 7.78 7.60 -4.25
C HIS A 100 8.49 6.28 -4.51
N TRP A 101 7.73 5.19 -4.42
CA TRP A 101 8.23 3.83 -4.67
C TRP A 101 7.46 3.25 -5.85
N PRO A 102 7.89 3.50 -7.09
CA PRO A 102 7.13 3.01 -8.25
C PRO A 102 7.16 1.49 -8.32
N ILE A 103 5.98 0.89 -8.26
CA ILE A 103 5.80 -0.55 -8.33
C ILE A 103 4.96 -0.84 -9.57
N PRO A 104 5.43 -1.68 -10.51
CA PRO A 104 4.61 -2.05 -11.66
C PRO A 104 3.29 -2.65 -11.20
N ASP A 105 2.20 -2.26 -11.86
CA ASP A 105 0.88 -2.76 -11.50
C ASP A 105 0.79 -4.26 -11.81
N PRO A 106 0.57 -5.12 -10.81
CA PRO A 106 0.46 -6.56 -11.05
C PRO A 106 -0.87 -6.94 -11.68
N ALA A 107 -1.88 -6.07 -11.56
CA ALA A 107 -3.21 -6.36 -12.08
C ALA A 107 -3.24 -6.16 -13.60
N SER A 108 -4.15 -6.88 -14.25
CA SER A 108 -4.36 -6.75 -15.67
C SER A 108 -5.81 -7.03 -15.98
N LYS A 109 -6.34 -6.34 -17.00
CA LYS A 109 -7.69 -6.59 -17.48
C LYS A 109 -7.71 -7.69 -18.56
N ASP A 110 -6.55 -8.23 -18.91
CA ASP A 110 -6.43 -9.28 -19.90
C ASP A 110 -6.87 -10.61 -19.27
N ALA A 111 -8.07 -11.05 -19.63
CA ALA A 111 -8.64 -12.27 -19.08
C ALA A 111 -7.93 -13.55 -19.54
N SER A 112 -7.05 -13.44 -20.55
CA SER A 112 -6.33 -14.60 -21.04
C SER A 112 -5.13 -14.96 -20.18
N ILE A 113 -4.73 -14.08 -19.24
CA ILE A 113 -3.61 -14.38 -18.37
C ILE A 113 -4.03 -15.44 -17.36
N PRO A 114 -3.31 -16.58 -17.28
CA PRO A 114 -3.66 -17.64 -16.35
C PRO A 114 -3.58 -17.17 -14.89
N ARG A 115 -4.43 -17.77 -14.05
CA ARG A 115 -4.46 -17.46 -12.63
C ARG A 115 -3.08 -17.60 -11.99
N GLU A 116 -2.34 -18.66 -12.34
CA GLU A 116 -1.02 -18.89 -11.76
C GLU A 116 -0.05 -17.78 -12.08
N GLU A 117 -0.12 -17.24 -13.29
CA GLU A 117 0.74 -16.12 -13.67
C GLU A 117 0.35 -14.86 -12.90
N MET A 118 -0.94 -14.62 -12.71
CA MET A 118 -1.41 -13.48 -11.94
C MET A 118 -0.91 -13.57 -10.49
N LEU A 119 -0.95 -14.76 -9.91
CA LEU A 119 -0.44 -14.95 -8.56
C LEU A 119 1.05 -14.66 -8.47
N VAL A 120 1.82 -15.09 -9.48
CA VAL A 120 3.26 -14.80 -9.52
C VAL A 120 3.49 -13.29 -9.55
N ARG A 121 2.73 -12.56 -10.37
CA ARG A 121 2.86 -11.11 -10.47
C ARG A 121 2.55 -10.43 -9.14
N PHE A 122 1.49 -10.87 -8.47
CA PHE A 122 1.09 -10.28 -7.19
C PHE A 122 2.08 -10.62 -6.08
N ARG A 123 2.62 -11.84 -6.08
CA ARG A 123 3.65 -12.22 -5.11
C ARG A 123 4.91 -11.37 -5.29
N LYS A 124 5.29 -11.13 -6.54
CA LYS A 124 6.46 -10.31 -6.84
C LYS A 124 6.26 -8.87 -6.35
N ALA A 125 5.10 -8.28 -6.62
CA ALA A 125 4.79 -6.94 -6.16
C ALA A 125 4.78 -6.89 -4.63
N ARG A 126 4.13 -7.87 -3.99
CA ARG A 126 4.08 -7.98 -2.54
C ARG A 126 5.48 -8.03 -1.93
N ASP A 127 6.33 -8.90 -2.48
CA ASP A 127 7.66 -9.11 -1.90
C ASP A 127 8.56 -7.90 -2.14
N THR A 128 8.39 -7.20 -3.26
CA THR A 128 9.12 -5.97 -3.53
C THR A 128 8.73 -4.88 -2.53
N ILE A 129 7.44 -4.72 -2.30
CA ILE A 129 6.94 -3.73 -1.33
C ILE A 129 7.44 -4.08 0.07
N ARG A 130 7.39 -5.36 0.42
CA ARG A 130 7.85 -5.81 1.74
C ARG A 130 9.32 -5.46 1.97
N GLY A 131 10.16 -5.72 0.97
CA GLY A 131 11.58 -5.40 1.08
C GLY A 131 11.83 -3.91 1.24
N MET A 132 11.07 -3.09 0.52
CA MET A 132 11.21 -1.63 0.62
C MET A 132 10.74 -1.14 1.99
N LEU A 133 9.66 -1.72 2.51
CA LEU A 133 9.16 -1.36 3.84
C LEU A 133 10.14 -1.75 4.94
N GLU A 134 10.75 -2.94 4.82
CA GLU A 134 11.74 -3.37 5.80
C GLU A 134 12.94 -2.44 5.83
N ARG A 135 13.39 -2.01 4.65
CA ARG A 135 14.48 -1.05 4.55
C ARG A 135 14.08 0.31 5.12
N PHE A 136 12.88 0.76 4.79
CA PHE A 136 12.36 2.03 5.29
C PHE A 136 12.27 2.02 6.82
N ALA A 137 11.77 0.91 7.38
CA ALA A 137 11.64 0.78 8.83
C ALA A 137 13.01 0.89 9.52
N LYS A 138 14.01 0.25 8.93
CA LYS A 138 15.36 0.26 9.46
C LYS A 138 15.97 1.66 9.39
N GLU A 139 15.85 2.32 8.24
CA GLU A 139 16.42 3.65 8.04
C GLU A 139 15.72 4.71 8.87
N SER A 140 14.46 4.49 9.19
CA SER A 140 13.67 5.44 9.97
C SER A 140 13.59 5.09 11.45
N ALA A 141 14.28 4.03 11.85
CA ALA A 141 14.27 3.54 13.23
C ALA A 141 12.86 3.20 13.73
N LEU A 142 12.03 2.66 12.82
CA LEU A 142 10.65 2.28 13.14
C LEU A 142 10.49 0.79 13.42
N SER A 143 11.56 0.03 13.27
CA SER A 143 11.50 -1.43 13.47
C SER A 143 11.46 -1.82 14.94
#